data_101fc21c777421c38b75eeaafb9688d6
#
_entry.id   101fc21c777421c38b75eeaafb9688d6
#
_cell.length_a   1.000
_cell.length_b   1.000
_cell.length_c   1.000
_cell.angle_alpha   90.00
_cell.angle_beta   90.00
_cell.angle_gamma   90.00
#
_symmetry.space_group_name_H-M   'P 1'
#
loop_
_entity.id
_entity.type
_entity.pdbx_description
1 polymer ?
#
loop_
_entity_poly.entity_id
_entity_poly.type
_entity_poly.pdbx_seq_one_letter_code
_entity_poly.pdbx_strand_id
1 'polypeptide(L)'
;MCCAAATVAWLSSLGADLSDVGLMGGSSVRRTHRPKGGTAIGPHLMKVLREASAKSNVEIRTSNKVVGLLTENGAVTGVKVEDASGNTYRLTAKAVVIATGGFGANLQMVTSYQPSLSGFATLNHPGATGDAFSWLSDVGGSTIHMEYIQIHPTAEADNHILITEAVRGNGAILVNRAGNRFVNEMDTRDVVSAAILRQEGGDAYLVFDQSVRSSLSSIETYANQHLLTEGKDIGELASKAGLPSSAFSATMARYAAFQKAGLDEDFGRTGTQMTSPLQTPPFYAIRIKPAIHHTMGGIRVDADMHVLRADDTPVPGLYAAGEVTGGLHGANRLGGNGVADIVVNGKIAGQKAAEYAK
;
A
#
# COMPACT_ATOMS: atom_id res chain seq x y z
N MET A 1 9.43 0.61 18.23
CA MET A 1 9.47 -0.84 17.90
C MET A 1 8.55 -1.70 18.78
N CYS A 2 8.38 -1.42 20.06
CA CYS A 2 7.49 -2.19 20.94
C CYS A 2 6.00 -2.21 20.50
N CYS A 3 5.49 -1.13 19.90
CA CYS A 3 4.08 -1.03 19.55
C CYS A 3 3.64 -1.99 18.43
N ALA A 4 4.47 -2.26 17.42
CA ALA A 4 4.09 -3.13 16.30
C ALA A 4 3.88 -4.59 16.72
N ALA A 5 4.77 -5.17 17.53
CA ALA A 5 4.62 -6.53 18.05
C ALA A 5 3.37 -6.67 18.94
N ALA A 6 3.15 -5.70 19.84
CA ALA A 6 1.95 -5.66 20.68
C ALA A 6 0.67 -5.53 19.84
N THR A 7 0.74 -4.83 18.71
CA THR A 7 -0.39 -4.66 17.79
C THR A 7 -0.71 -5.95 17.04
N VAL A 8 0.31 -6.69 16.58
CA VAL A 8 0.11 -8.02 15.98
C VAL A 8 -0.55 -8.96 17.00
N ALA A 9 -0.06 -9.00 18.25
CA ALA A 9 -0.65 -9.79 19.31
C ALA A 9 -2.11 -9.40 19.60
N TRP A 10 -2.40 -8.10 19.62
CA TRP A 10 -3.78 -7.60 19.79
C TRP A 10 -4.70 -8.03 18.65
N LEU A 11 -4.27 -7.89 17.38
CA LEU A 11 -5.06 -8.37 16.24
C LEU A 11 -5.30 -9.88 16.31
N SER A 12 -4.29 -10.66 16.72
CA SER A 12 -4.42 -12.10 16.91
C SER A 12 -5.42 -12.44 18.02
N SER A 13 -5.47 -11.64 19.10
CA SER A 13 -6.47 -11.83 20.16
C SER A 13 -7.90 -11.54 19.69
N LEU A 14 -8.08 -10.76 18.63
CA LEU A 14 -9.36 -10.54 17.97
C LEU A 14 -9.70 -11.62 16.94
N GLY A 15 -8.80 -12.58 16.69
CA GLY A 15 -9.00 -13.68 15.75
C GLY A 15 -8.31 -13.51 14.39
N ALA A 16 -7.41 -12.52 14.24
CA ALA A 16 -6.64 -12.38 13.02
C ALA A 16 -5.56 -13.47 12.90
N ASP A 17 -5.55 -14.20 11.79
CA ASP A 17 -4.41 -15.02 11.39
C ASP A 17 -3.36 -14.14 10.71
N LEU A 18 -2.19 -14.07 11.33
CA LEU A 18 -1.04 -13.28 10.87
C LEU A 18 0.23 -14.14 10.84
N SER A 19 0.06 -15.45 10.56
CA SER A 19 1.11 -16.46 10.70
C SER A 19 2.10 -16.53 9.53
N ASP A 20 1.72 -16.04 8.34
CA ASP A 20 2.62 -16.01 7.18
C ASP A 20 3.49 -14.75 7.22
N VAL A 21 4.81 -14.92 7.11
CA VAL A 21 5.77 -13.81 7.19
C VAL A 21 6.56 -13.70 5.89
N GLY A 22 6.25 -12.66 5.12
CA GLY A 22 6.81 -12.40 3.80
C GLY A 22 7.99 -11.42 3.79
N LEU A 23 8.75 -11.46 2.69
CA LEU A 23 9.81 -10.51 2.35
C LEU A 23 9.25 -9.46 1.39
N MET A 24 9.50 -8.17 1.69
CA MET A 24 9.12 -7.03 0.83
C MET A 24 10.37 -6.33 0.32
N GLY A 25 10.25 -5.62 -0.79
CA GLY A 25 11.32 -4.81 -1.38
C GLY A 25 11.89 -3.80 -0.38
N GLY A 26 13.19 -3.60 -0.41
CA GLY A 26 13.92 -2.76 0.54
C GLY A 26 14.04 -3.34 1.96
N SER A 27 13.50 -4.55 2.23
CA SER A 27 13.61 -5.21 3.53
C SER A 27 14.73 -6.24 3.53
N SER A 28 15.57 -6.21 4.56
CA SER A 28 16.69 -7.17 4.74
C SER A 28 16.26 -8.53 5.28
N VAL A 29 15.09 -8.59 5.95
CA VAL A 29 14.56 -9.81 6.57
C VAL A 29 13.06 -9.94 6.34
N ARG A 30 12.55 -11.17 6.42
CA ARG A 30 11.09 -11.44 6.43
C ARG A 30 10.48 -10.86 7.70
N ARG A 31 9.49 -9.97 7.57
CA ARG A 31 8.84 -9.28 8.70
C ARG A 31 7.41 -8.81 8.43
N THR A 32 6.92 -9.01 7.22
CA THR A 32 5.58 -8.56 6.84
C THR A 32 4.58 -9.68 7.06
N HIS A 33 3.76 -9.53 8.10
CA HIS A 33 2.75 -10.51 8.49
C HIS A 33 1.55 -10.48 7.54
N ARG A 34 1.06 -11.67 7.20
CA ARG A 34 -0.12 -11.91 6.36
C ARG A 34 -0.91 -13.10 6.90
N PRO A 35 -2.17 -13.26 6.48
CA PRO A 35 -2.91 -14.50 6.72
C PRO A 35 -2.20 -15.69 6.06
N LYS A 36 -2.41 -16.88 6.61
CA LYS A 36 -1.84 -18.13 6.09
C LYS A 36 -2.04 -18.26 4.58
N GLY A 37 -0.98 -18.67 3.87
CA GLY A 37 -0.96 -18.77 2.41
C GLY A 37 -0.76 -17.44 1.67
N GLY A 38 -0.39 -16.37 2.37
CA GLY A 38 -0.03 -15.08 1.76
C GLY A 38 -1.20 -14.30 1.16
N THR A 39 -2.44 -14.54 1.64
CA THR A 39 -3.62 -13.82 1.16
C THR A 39 -3.56 -12.33 1.50
N ALA A 40 -4.41 -11.53 0.83
CA ALA A 40 -4.46 -10.08 1.03
C ALA A 40 -4.88 -9.74 2.47
N ILE A 41 -4.10 -8.89 3.14
CA ILE A 41 -4.29 -8.51 4.54
C ILE A 41 -5.55 -7.65 4.76
N GLY A 42 -5.87 -6.75 3.82
CA GLY A 42 -6.97 -5.78 3.96
C GLY A 42 -8.33 -6.44 4.20
N PRO A 43 -8.83 -7.32 3.31
CA PRO A 43 -10.09 -8.02 3.49
C PRO A 43 -10.14 -8.84 4.79
N HIS A 44 -9.01 -9.46 5.17
CA HIS A 44 -8.92 -10.25 6.40
C HIS A 44 -9.10 -9.38 7.64
N LEU A 45 -8.35 -8.28 7.75
CA LEU A 45 -8.46 -7.35 8.88
C LEU A 45 -9.84 -6.68 8.94
N MET A 46 -10.41 -6.29 7.80
CA MET A 46 -11.76 -5.71 7.75
C MET A 46 -12.81 -6.67 8.28
N LYS A 47 -12.71 -7.97 7.96
CA LYS A 47 -13.61 -8.99 8.52
C LYS A 47 -13.46 -9.07 10.04
N VAL A 48 -12.24 -9.25 10.54
CA VAL A 48 -11.95 -9.38 11.98
C VAL A 48 -12.40 -8.15 12.77
N LEU A 49 -12.09 -6.95 12.28
CA LEU A 49 -12.44 -5.71 12.94
C LEU A 49 -13.96 -5.45 12.92
N ARG A 50 -14.66 -5.80 11.84
CA ARG A 50 -16.13 -5.72 11.78
C ARG A 50 -16.79 -6.67 12.79
N GLU A 51 -16.30 -7.90 12.88
CA GLU A 51 -16.80 -8.88 13.87
C GLU A 51 -16.53 -8.41 15.31
N ALA A 52 -15.37 -7.80 15.57
CA ALA A 52 -15.05 -7.22 16.87
C ALA A 52 -15.95 -6.00 17.19
N SER A 53 -16.17 -5.12 16.22
CA SER A 53 -17.06 -3.94 16.38
C SER A 53 -18.51 -4.34 16.64
N ALA A 54 -18.99 -5.40 16.00
CA ALA A 54 -20.34 -5.90 16.20
C ALA A 54 -20.58 -6.45 17.63
N LYS A 55 -19.51 -6.83 18.35
CA LYS A 55 -19.54 -7.29 19.74
C LYS A 55 -19.40 -6.14 20.75
N SER A 56 -19.23 -4.92 20.27
CA SER A 56 -19.11 -3.71 21.07
C SER A 56 -20.27 -2.76 20.78
N ASN A 57 -20.43 -1.72 21.58
CA ASN A 57 -21.48 -0.71 21.38
C ASN A 57 -21.08 0.37 20.34
N VAL A 58 -20.25 0.01 19.36
CA VAL A 58 -19.84 0.94 18.29
C VAL A 58 -20.91 1.00 17.20
N GLU A 59 -21.48 2.17 16.99
CA GLU A 59 -22.39 2.41 15.88
C GLU A 59 -21.61 2.71 14.61
N ILE A 60 -21.88 2.00 13.51
CA ILE A 60 -21.30 2.22 12.19
C ILE A 60 -22.38 2.78 11.27
N ARG A 61 -22.21 4.03 10.83
CA ARG A 61 -23.10 4.71 9.87
C ARG A 61 -22.43 4.76 8.50
N THR A 62 -22.92 3.97 7.57
CA THR A 62 -22.51 4.04 6.15
C THR A 62 -23.35 5.07 5.40
N SER A 63 -22.87 5.53 4.23
CA SER A 63 -23.56 6.56 3.43
C SER A 63 -23.82 7.85 4.20
N ASN A 64 -22.94 8.19 5.13
CA ASN A 64 -22.96 9.43 5.92
C ASN A 64 -21.61 10.12 5.71
N LYS A 65 -21.58 11.13 4.85
CA LYS A 65 -20.36 11.87 4.51
C LYS A 65 -20.14 12.99 5.52
N VAL A 66 -18.97 12.99 6.17
CA VAL A 66 -18.55 14.15 6.96
C VAL A 66 -18.14 15.26 5.99
N VAL A 67 -18.72 16.45 6.19
CA VAL A 67 -18.51 17.63 5.34
C VAL A 67 -17.90 18.81 6.09
N GLY A 68 -17.55 18.65 7.37
CA GLY A 68 -16.89 19.69 8.17
C GLY A 68 -16.81 19.32 9.64
N LEU A 69 -16.05 20.11 10.38
CA LEU A 69 -15.92 20.03 11.84
C LEU A 69 -16.88 21.00 12.52
N LEU A 70 -17.34 20.67 13.72
CA LEU A 70 -18.03 21.58 14.63
C LEU A 70 -17.04 22.06 15.67
N THR A 71 -17.00 23.38 15.90
CA THR A 71 -16.06 23.99 16.83
C THR A 71 -16.78 24.90 17.83
N GLU A 72 -16.28 24.92 19.05
CA GLU A 72 -16.69 25.82 20.10
C GLU A 72 -15.48 26.18 20.97
N ASN A 73 -15.26 27.48 21.20
CA ASN A 73 -14.17 28.03 22.01
C ASN A 73 -12.77 27.48 21.60
N GLY A 74 -12.54 27.23 20.29
CA GLY A 74 -11.28 26.73 19.74
C GLY A 74 -11.07 25.21 19.88
N ALA A 75 -12.04 24.48 20.43
CA ALA A 75 -12.05 23.01 20.50
C ALA A 75 -13.00 22.43 19.45
N VAL A 76 -12.70 21.21 18.98
CA VAL A 76 -13.60 20.44 18.13
C VAL A 76 -14.63 19.73 19.01
N THR A 77 -15.91 19.93 18.70
CA THR A 77 -17.06 19.42 19.48
C THR A 77 -17.98 18.52 18.66
N GLY A 78 -17.53 18.08 17.49
CA GLY A 78 -18.29 17.18 16.64
C GLY A 78 -18.04 17.38 15.15
N VAL A 79 -18.94 16.87 14.34
CA VAL A 79 -18.86 16.91 12.87
C VAL A 79 -20.20 17.30 12.25
N LYS A 80 -20.13 17.94 11.07
CA LYS A 80 -21.27 18.13 10.17
C LYS A 80 -21.30 16.97 9.19
N VAL A 81 -22.46 16.34 9.05
CA VAL A 81 -22.64 15.13 8.24
C VAL A 81 -23.71 15.38 7.18
N GLU A 82 -23.51 14.85 5.99
CA GLU A 82 -24.50 14.75 4.92
C GLU A 82 -24.91 13.29 4.74
N ASP A 83 -26.20 13.00 4.80
CA ASP A 83 -26.75 11.65 4.60
C ASP A 83 -26.91 11.30 3.10
N ALA A 84 -27.31 10.06 2.81
CA ALA A 84 -27.54 9.59 1.45
C ALA A 84 -28.63 10.35 0.68
N SER A 85 -29.49 11.10 1.38
CA SER A 85 -30.58 11.92 0.80
C SER A 85 -30.15 13.37 0.58
N GLY A 86 -28.89 13.73 0.92
CA GLY A 86 -28.36 15.09 0.85
C GLY A 86 -28.76 15.98 2.03
N ASN A 87 -29.41 15.45 3.07
CA ASN A 87 -29.74 16.21 4.26
C ASN A 87 -28.49 16.34 5.15
N THR A 88 -28.25 17.54 5.65
CA THR A 88 -27.16 17.80 6.58
C THR A 88 -27.65 17.82 8.02
N TYR A 89 -26.87 17.19 8.92
CA TYR A 89 -27.12 17.22 10.36
C TYR A 89 -25.81 17.38 11.14
N ARG A 90 -25.94 17.72 12.41
CA ARG A 90 -24.82 17.88 13.34
C ARG A 90 -24.73 16.64 14.24
N LEU A 91 -23.53 16.10 14.38
CA LEU A 91 -23.22 15.03 15.33
C LEU A 91 -22.23 15.58 16.35
N THR A 92 -22.68 15.80 17.58
CA THR A 92 -21.83 16.31 18.67
C THR A 92 -21.02 15.17 19.29
N ALA A 93 -19.78 15.45 19.64
CA ALA A 93 -18.87 14.52 20.29
C ALA A 93 -17.84 15.30 21.11
N LYS A 94 -17.37 14.73 22.22
CA LYS A 94 -16.28 15.32 23.01
C LYS A 94 -14.93 15.24 22.30
N ALA A 95 -14.73 14.21 21.46
CA ALA A 95 -13.52 14.02 20.66
C ALA A 95 -13.87 13.48 19.26
N VAL A 96 -13.07 13.85 18.27
CA VAL A 96 -13.16 13.39 16.88
C VAL A 96 -11.82 12.80 16.45
N VAL A 97 -11.83 11.63 15.83
CA VAL A 97 -10.66 11.02 15.20
C VAL A 97 -10.84 11.02 13.68
N ILE A 98 -9.97 11.72 12.96
CA ILE A 98 -9.94 11.72 11.50
C ILE A 98 -9.17 10.48 11.04
N ALA A 99 -9.83 9.57 10.32
CA ALA A 99 -9.23 8.35 9.76
C ALA A 99 -9.69 8.13 8.31
N THR A 100 -9.74 9.20 7.53
CA THR A 100 -10.34 9.27 6.19
C THR A 100 -9.47 8.69 5.07
N GLY A 101 -8.27 8.22 5.40
CA GLY A 101 -7.28 7.81 4.39
C GLY A 101 -6.60 9.00 3.72
N GLY A 102 -5.77 8.69 2.71
CA GLY A 102 -5.01 9.69 1.98
C GLY A 102 -5.78 10.36 0.85
N PHE A 103 -5.05 10.96 -0.09
CA PHE A 103 -5.61 11.67 -1.25
C PHE A 103 -5.19 11.08 -2.60
N GLY A 104 -4.69 9.84 -2.62
CA GLY A 104 -4.13 9.21 -3.82
C GLY A 104 -5.12 8.97 -4.98
N ALA A 105 -6.44 9.06 -4.76
CA ALA A 105 -7.46 9.01 -5.80
C ALA A 105 -7.88 10.41 -6.30
N ASN A 106 -7.46 11.47 -5.64
CA ASN A 106 -7.68 12.85 -6.09
C ASN A 106 -6.50 13.30 -6.97
N LEU A 107 -6.56 12.97 -8.26
CA LEU A 107 -5.45 13.24 -9.19
C LEU A 107 -5.13 14.74 -9.34
N GLN A 108 -6.12 15.62 -9.16
CA GLN A 108 -5.89 17.05 -9.15
C GLN A 108 -5.03 17.46 -7.94
N MET A 109 -5.36 16.95 -6.76
CA MET A 109 -4.59 17.19 -5.55
C MET A 109 -3.19 16.57 -5.65
N VAL A 110 -3.09 15.33 -6.14
CA VAL A 110 -1.81 14.65 -6.40
C VAL A 110 -0.91 15.50 -7.30
N THR A 111 -1.42 15.96 -8.44
CA THR A 111 -0.60 16.72 -9.40
C THR A 111 -0.32 18.15 -8.94
N SER A 112 -1.11 18.72 -8.04
CA SER A 112 -0.80 20.03 -7.44
C SER A 112 0.43 19.96 -6.51
N TYR A 113 0.62 18.85 -5.81
CA TYR A 113 1.80 18.64 -4.95
C TYR A 113 2.96 17.97 -5.68
N GLN A 114 2.69 17.11 -6.66
CA GLN A 114 3.69 16.36 -7.42
C GLN A 114 3.36 16.40 -8.93
N PRO A 115 3.69 17.49 -9.64
CA PRO A 115 3.35 17.65 -11.07
C PRO A 115 3.87 16.54 -11.98
N SER A 116 4.99 15.88 -11.61
CA SER A 116 5.57 14.76 -12.36
C SER A 116 4.68 13.51 -12.41
N LEU A 117 3.65 13.42 -11.57
CA LEU A 117 2.68 12.33 -11.55
C LEU A 117 1.45 12.60 -12.46
N SER A 118 1.48 13.65 -13.27
CA SER A 118 0.45 13.90 -14.27
C SER A 118 0.34 12.72 -15.25
N GLY A 119 -0.87 12.23 -15.47
CA GLY A 119 -1.14 11.08 -16.35
C GLY A 119 -0.89 9.71 -15.74
N PHE A 120 -0.46 9.63 -14.47
CA PHE A 120 -0.37 8.34 -13.78
C PHE A 120 -1.76 7.83 -13.39
N ALA A 121 -1.94 6.51 -13.49
CA ALA A 121 -3.08 5.82 -12.90
C ALA A 121 -2.94 5.76 -11.36
N THR A 122 -4.05 5.46 -10.68
CA THR A 122 -4.05 5.26 -9.22
C THR A 122 -4.51 3.86 -8.85
N LEU A 123 -3.88 3.29 -7.83
CA LEU A 123 -4.26 2.02 -7.19
C LEU A 123 -5.16 2.25 -5.97
N ASN A 124 -5.49 3.51 -5.68
CA ASN A 124 -6.25 3.87 -4.51
C ASN A 124 -7.76 3.62 -4.71
N HIS A 125 -8.42 3.29 -3.61
CA HIS A 125 -9.88 3.28 -3.57
C HIS A 125 -10.43 4.67 -3.96
N PRO A 126 -11.52 4.77 -4.75
CA PRO A 126 -12.09 6.06 -5.16
C PRO A 126 -12.42 7.03 -4.03
N GLY A 127 -12.60 6.52 -2.80
CA GLY A 127 -12.82 7.33 -1.60
C GLY A 127 -11.55 7.95 -0.98
N ALA A 128 -10.36 7.69 -1.51
CA ALA A 128 -9.13 8.33 -1.04
C ALA A 128 -8.97 9.73 -1.68
N THR A 129 -9.89 10.62 -1.35
CA THR A 129 -10.11 11.93 -1.99
C THR A 129 -9.47 13.10 -1.26
N GLY A 130 -8.99 12.87 -0.01
CA GLY A 130 -8.39 13.93 0.80
C GLY A 130 -9.40 14.93 1.38
N ASP A 131 -10.66 14.54 1.54
CA ASP A 131 -11.73 15.42 2.01
C ASP A 131 -11.39 16.13 3.33
N ALA A 132 -10.71 15.44 4.26
CA ALA A 132 -10.37 15.97 5.57
C ALA A 132 -9.46 17.22 5.51
N PHE A 133 -8.64 17.34 4.47
CA PHE A 133 -7.72 18.48 4.36
C PHE A 133 -8.46 19.82 4.19
N SER A 134 -9.66 19.80 3.63
CA SER A 134 -10.50 21.01 3.51
C SER A 134 -11.04 21.53 4.86
N TRP A 135 -11.09 20.67 5.88
CA TRP A 135 -11.63 21.02 7.21
C TRP A 135 -10.56 21.59 8.16
N LEU A 136 -9.28 21.38 7.84
CA LEU A 136 -8.17 21.74 8.74
C LEU A 136 -8.02 23.25 8.92
N SER A 137 -8.29 24.04 7.88
CA SER A 137 -8.22 25.50 7.95
C SER A 137 -9.12 26.06 9.02
N ASP A 138 -10.31 25.47 9.23
CA ASP A 138 -11.32 25.93 10.18
C ASP A 138 -10.85 25.83 11.65
N VAL A 139 -9.86 24.97 11.90
CA VAL A 139 -9.30 24.70 13.24
C VAL A 139 -7.83 25.11 13.35
N GLY A 140 -7.26 25.67 12.29
CA GLY A 140 -5.84 26.03 12.22
C GLY A 140 -4.89 24.81 12.19
N GLY A 141 -5.41 23.63 11.85
CA GLY A 141 -4.61 22.42 11.72
C GLY A 141 -3.61 22.52 10.56
N SER A 142 -2.47 21.87 10.70
CA SER A 142 -1.37 21.91 9.72
C SER A 142 -1.13 20.57 9.04
N THR A 143 -0.48 20.63 7.88
CA THR A 143 -0.05 19.46 7.11
C THR A 143 1.47 19.43 6.98
N ILE A 144 2.02 18.27 6.64
CA ILE A 144 3.46 18.07 6.44
C ILE A 144 3.70 17.12 5.26
N HIS A 145 4.74 17.41 4.46
CA HIS A 145 5.24 16.54 3.38
C HIS A 145 4.19 16.13 2.34
N MET A 146 3.26 17.03 2.00
CA MET A 146 2.18 16.74 1.04
C MET A 146 2.71 16.30 -0.34
N GLU A 147 3.94 16.70 -0.68
CA GLU A 147 4.65 16.31 -1.90
C GLU A 147 5.17 14.87 -1.87
N TYR A 148 5.18 14.19 -0.71
CA TYR A 148 5.64 12.81 -0.61
C TYR A 148 4.52 11.85 -1.02
N ILE A 149 4.49 11.50 -2.29
CA ILE A 149 3.51 10.60 -2.91
C ILE A 149 4.25 9.42 -3.51
N GLN A 150 3.93 8.21 -3.03
CA GLN A 150 4.57 6.98 -3.48
C GLN A 150 3.84 6.38 -4.68
N ILE A 151 4.60 5.99 -5.70
CA ILE A 151 4.12 5.09 -6.74
C ILE A 151 4.52 3.64 -6.42
N HIS A 152 3.68 2.69 -6.82
CA HIS A 152 3.97 1.26 -6.74
C HIS A 152 4.45 0.74 -8.08
N PRO A 153 5.55 -0.01 -8.15
CA PRO A 153 6.15 -0.43 -9.42
C PRO A 153 5.30 -1.43 -10.20
N THR A 154 4.51 -2.25 -9.52
CA THR A 154 3.78 -3.37 -10.14
C THR A 154 2.27 -3.18 -10.04
N ALA A 155 1.72 -2.21 -10.79
CA ALA A 155 0.32 -2.19 -11.19
C ALA A 155 0.17 -2.93 -12.53
N GLU A 156 -0.86 -3.75 -12.70
CA GLU A 156 -1.20 -4.29 -14.02
C GLU A 156 -1.47 -3.12 -14.98
N ALA A 157 -0.93 -3.19 -16.21
CA ALA A 157 -0.74 -2.01 -17.04
C ALA A 157 -2.05 -1.44 -17.64
N ASP A 158 -3.06 -2.26 -17.87
CA ASP A 158 -4.30 -1.89 -18.56
C ASP A 158 -5.46 -1.64 -17.58
N ASN A 159 -5.61 -2.50 -16.56
CA ASN A 159 -6.70 -2.44 -15.59
C ASN A 159 -6.30 -1.75 -14.28
N HIS A 160 -5.03 -1.39 -14.12
CA HIS A 160 -4.48 -0.72 -12.94
C HIS A 160 -4.74 -1.49 -11.63
N ILE A 161 -4.65 -2.82 -11.69
CA ILE A 161 -4.82 -3.69 -10.53
C ILE A 161 -3.47 -3.84 -9.83
N LEU A 162 -3.45 -3.69 -8.51
CA LEU A 162 -2.26 -3.89 -7.71
C LEU A 162 -1.77 -5.34 -7.78
N ILE A 163 -0.60 -5.57 -8.35
CA ILE A 163 0.12 -6.83 -8.21
C ILE A 163 1.01 -6.74 -6.97
N THR A 164 0.70 -7.56 -5.97
CA THR A 164 1.39 -7.50 -4.68
C THR A 164 2.90 -7.67 -4.82
N GLU A 165 3.64 -6.88 -4.06
CA GLU A 165 5.10 -6.94 -3.98
C GLU A 165 5.62 -8.33 -3.55
N ALA A 166 4.79 -9.14 -2.87
CA ALA A 166 5.13 -10.49 -2.48
C ALA A 166 5.47 -11.42 -3.66
N VAL A 167 4.95 -11.14 -4.88
CA VAL A 167 5.31 -11.92 -6.07
C VAL A 167 6.80 -11.79 -6.35
N ARG A 168 7.37 -10.57 -6.27
CA ARG A 168 8.82 -10.32 -6.37
C ARG A 168 9.57 -10.93 -5.18
N GLY A 169 9.03 -10.80 -3.97
CA GLY A 169 9.58 -11.40 -2.75
C GLY A 169 9.64 -12.92 -2.78
N ASN A 170 8.76 -13.57 -3.55
CA ASN A 170 8.74 -15.03 -3.74
C ASN A 170 9.51 -15.48 -4.97
N GLY A 171 10.27 -14.61 -5.65
CA GLY A 171 11.24 -15.00 -6.67
C GLY A 171 11.00 -14.45 -8.07
N ALA A 172 9.88 -13.77 -8.35
CA ALA A 172 9.64 -13.18 -9.67
C ALA A 172 10.71 -12.13 -10.04
N ILE A 173 10.92 -11.97 -11.35
CA ILE A 173 11.85 -10.99 -11.94
C ILE A 173 11.11 -9.97 -12.79
N LEU A 174 11.77 -8.87 -13.10
CA LEU A 174 11.30 -7.84 -14.01
C LEU A 174 12.08 -7.88 -15.32
N VAL A 175 11.36 -7.96 -16.42
CA VAL A 175 11.94 -8.05 -17.77
C VAL A 175 11.34 -6.93 -18.64
N ASN A 176 12.19 -6.20 -19.37
CA ASN A 176 11.77 -5.16 -20.29
C ASN A 176 11.32 -5.74 -21.64
N ARG A 177 10.81 -4.90 -22.55
CA ARG A 177 10.37 -5.33 -23.90
C ARG A 177 11.48 -5.94 -24.75
N ALA A 178 12.75 -5.67 -24.46
CA ALA A 178 13.89 -6.30 -25.13
C ALA A 178 14.24 -7.68 -24.55
N GLY A 179 13.49 -8.18 -23.58
CA GLY A 179 13.72 -9.50 -22.97
C GLY A 179 14.80 -9.53 -21.89
N ASN A 180 15.24 -8.37 -21.38
CA ASN A 180 16.33 -8.28 -20.42
C ASN A 180 15.85 -7.81 -19.03
N ARG A 181 16.45 -8.33 -17.96
CA ARG A 181 16.38 -7.71 -16.62
C ARG A 181 17.10 -6.37 -16.63
N PHE A 182 16.71 -5.45 -15.75
CA PHE A 182 17.20 -4.07 -15.77
C PHE A 182 17.33 -3.43 -14.37
N VAL A 183 17.00 -4.17 -13.30
CA VAL A 183 17.00 -3.66 -11.92
C VAL A 183 17.06 -4.82 -10.92
N ASN A 184 17.53 -4.55 -9.71
CA ASN A 184 17.25 -5.43 -8.56
C ASN A 184 15.75 -5.31 -8.19
N GLU A 185 15.01 -6.37 -8.41
CA GLU A 185 13.56 -6.41 -8.16
C GLU A 185 13.18 -6.25 -6.67
N MET A 186 14.14 -6.47 -5.78
CA MET A 186 13.96 -6.37 -4.34
C MET A 186 14.43 -5.04 -3.76
N ASP A 187 14.81 -4.10 -4.60
CA ASP A 187 15.10 -2.72 -4.18
C ASP A 187 13.83 -1.97 -3.76
N THR A 188 13.97 -0.76 -3.28
CA THR A 188 12.85 0.07 -2.82
C THR A 188 11.92 0.47 -3.97
N ARG A 189 10.67 0.83 -3.65
CA ARG A 189 9.63 1.10 -4.66
C ARG A 189 9.96 2.24 -5.59
N ASP A 190 10.57 3.29 -5.09
CA ASP A 190 11.03 4.44 -5.86
C ASP A 190 12.10 4.05 -6.89
N VAL A 191 13.11 3.27 -6.46
CA VAL A 191 14.18 2.78 -7.34
C VAL A 191 13.62 1.89 -8.44
N VAL A 192 12.80 0.90 -8.08
CA VAL A 192 12.23 -0.04 -9.05
C VAL A 192 11.26 0.69 -9.99
N SER A 193 10.40 1.58 -9.49
CA SER A 193 9.49 2.37 -10.33
C SER A 193 10.24 3.27 -11.30
N ALA A 194 11.28 3.96 -10.83
CA ALA A 194 12.12 4.80 -11.70
C ALA A 194 12.84 3.97 -12.77
N ALA A 195 13.27 2.74 -12.43
CA ALA A 195 13.88 1.85 -13.42
C ALA A 195 12.90 1.40 -14.50
N ILE A 196 11.64 1.09 -14.13
CA ILE A 196 10.58 0.72 -15.08
C ILE A 196 10.24 1.91 -16.00
N LEU A 197 10.08 3.11 -15.43
CA LEU A 197 9.72 4.31 -16.21
C LEU A 197 10.80 4.69 -17.23
N ARG A 198 12.05 4.26 -17.05
CA ARG A 198 13.13 4.43 -18.03
C ARG A 198 13.12 3.40 -19.17
N GLN A 199 12.33 2.32 -19.04
CA GLN A 199 12.20 1.33 -20.11
C GLN A 199 11.30 1.87 -21.23
N GLU A 200 11.39 1.29 -22.42
CA GLU A 200 10.52 1.59 -23.55
C GLU A 200 9.05 1.42 -23.16
N GLY A 201 8.22 2.44 -23.42
CA GLY A 201 6.81 2.47 -23.04
C GLY A 201 6.55 2.75 -21.55
N GLY A 202 7.60 2.87 -20.71
CA GLY A 202 7.47 3.07 -19.27
C GLY A 202 6.80 1.88 -18.56
N ASP A 203 6.88 0.69 -19.15
CA ASP A 203 6.31 -0.55 -18.64
C ASP A 203 7.35 -1.69 -18.64
N ALA A 204 6.99 -2.82 -18.04
CA ALA A 204 7.81 -4.03 -18.01
C ALA A 204 6.91 -5.27 -17.82
N TYR A 205 7.52 -6.44 -17.82
CA TYR A 205 6.87 -7.71 -17.54
C TYR A 205 7.36 -8.27 -16.20
N LEU A 206 6.43 -8.57 -15.30
CA LEU A 206 6.68 -9.34 -14.09
C LEU A 206 6.59 -10.82 -14.46
N VAL A 207 7.73 -11.53 -14.42
CA VAL A 207 7.87 -12.91 -14.89
C VAL A 207 8.07 -13.84 -13.72
N PHE A 208 7.36 -14.95 -13.69
CA PHE A 208 7.47 -16.00 -12.67
C PHE A 208 7.06 -17.38 -13.23
N ASP A 209 7.32 -18.42 -12.46
CA ASP A 209 7.02 -19.81 -12.81
C ASP A 209 5.96 -20.43 -11.90
N GLN A 210 5.65 -21.70 -12.13
CA GLN A 210 4.67 -22.43 -11.32
C GLN A 210 5.06 -22.53 -9.84
N SER A 211 6.36 -22.54 -9.52
CA SER A 211 6.81 -22.62 -8.12
C SER A 211 6.45 -21.35 -7.36
N VAL A 212 6.63 -20.18 -7.98
CA VAL A 212 6.21 -18.88 -7.42
C VAL A 212 4.69 -18.79 -7.34
N ARG A 213 3.96 -19.21 -8.39
CA ARG A 213 2.49 -19.23 -8.40
C ARG A 213 1.94 -20.05 -7.23
N SER A 214 2.46 -21.25 -7.03
CA SER A 214 2.04 -22.16 -5.95
C SER A 214 2.37 -21.64 -4.54
N SER A 215 3.35 -20.74 -4.42
CA SER A 215 3.80 -20.19 -3.15
C SER A 215 2.94 -19.04 -2.61
N LEU A 216 2.03 -18.47 -3.42
CA LEU A 216 1.31 -17.27 -3.08
C LEU A 216 -0.13 -17.29 -3.65
N SER A 217 -1.11 -17.53 -2.80
CA SER A 217 -2.51 -17.65 -3.20
C SER A 217 -3.11 -16.38 -3.86
N SER A 218 -2.52 -15.20 -3.61
CA SER A 218 -2.92 -13.97 -4.31
C SER A 218 -2.76 -14.05 -5.82
N ILE A 219 -1.85 -14.92 -6.33
CA ILE A 219 -1.65 -15.08 -7.78
C ILE A 219 -2.87 -15.75 -8.42
N GLU A 220 -3.59 -16.62 -7.69
CA GLU A 220 -4.82 -17.21 -8.22
C GLU A 220 -5.92 -16.16 -8.42
N THR A 221 -5.94 -15.10 -7.62
CA THR A 221 -6.85 -13.97 -7.86
C THR A 221 -6.53 -13.30 -9.21
N TYR A 222 -5.24 -13.11 -9.51
CA TYR A 222 -4.82 -12.53 -10.80
C TYR A 222 -5.11 -13.47 -11.98
N ALA A 223 -4.94 -14.78 -11.79
CA ALA A 223 -5.29 -15.79 -12.80
C ALA A 223 -6.80 -15.78 -13.10
N ASN A 224 -7.65 -15.74 -12.06
CA ASN A 224 -9.11 -15.68 -12.21
C ASN A 224 -9.58 -14.36 -12.86
N GLN A 225 -8.79 -13.30 -12.78
CA GLN A 225 -9.03 -12.02 -13.44
C GLN A 225 -8.43 -11.97 -14.86
N HIS A 226 -7.88 -13.08 -15.36
CA HIS A 226 -7.24 -13.20 -16.67
C HIS A 226 -6.07 -12.22 -16.90
N LEU A 227 -5.32 -11.88 -15.84
CA LEU A 227 -4.17 -10.98 -15.91
C LEU A 227 -2.86 -11.69 -16.29
N LEU A 228 -2.85 -13.03 -16.32
CA LEU A 228 -1.65 -13.80 -16.59
C LEU A 228 -1.55 -14.16 -18.07
N THR A 229 -0.41 -13.85 -18.69
CA THR A 229 0.02 -14.50 -19.93
C THR A 229 0.75 -15.79 -19.52
N GLU A 230 0.27 -16.96 -19.99
CA GLU A 230 0.81 -18.27 -19.66
C GLU A 230 1.50 -18.90 -20.86
N GLY A 231 2.68 -19.48 -20.65
CA GLY A 231 3.40 -20.32 -21.60
C GLY A 231 3.81 -21.66 -21.00
N LYS A 232 3.62 -22.76 -21.72
CA LYS A 232 4.07 -24.10 -21.28
C LYS A 232 5.59 -24.18 -21.13
N ASP A 233 6.32 -23.34 -21.89
CA ASP A 233 7.76 -23.17 -21.85
C ASP A 233 8.13 -21.69 -22.07
N ILE A 234 9.42 -21.36 -21.91
CA ILE A 234 9.93 -19.98 -22.04
C ILE A 234 9.72 -19.42 -23.45
N GLY A 235 9.83 -20.26 -24.50
CA GLY A 235 9.64 -19.86 -25.89
C GLY A 235 8.19 -19.48 -26.19
N GLU A 236 7.23 -20.27 -25.71
CA GLU A 236 5.81 -19.96 -25.86
C GLU A 236 5.42 -18.71 -25.05
N LEU A 237 5.93 -18.57 -23.83
CA LEU A 237 5.69 -17.35 -23.04
C LEU A 237 6.25 -16.12 -23.76
N ALA A 238 7.47 -16.19 -24.30
CA ALA A 238 8.08 -15.11 -25.07
C ALA A 238 7.20 -14.71 -26.27
N SER A 239 6.73 -15.69 -27.03
CA SER A 239 5.86 -15.46 -28.20
C SER A 239 4.56 -14.79 -27.82
N LYS A 240 3.88 -15.27 -26.77
CA LYS A 240 2.59 -14.70 -26.31
C LYS A 240 2.73 -13.32 -25.67
N ALA A 241 3.84 -13.06 -24.99
CA ALA A 241 4.13 -11.76 -24.36
C ALA A 241 4.77 -10.74 -25.35
N GLY A 242 5.06 -11.16 -26.59
CA GLY A 242 5.72 -10.31 -27.59
C GLY A 242 7.19 -9.99 -27.25
N LEU A 243 7.87 -10.87 -26.53
CA LEU A 243 9.27 -10.71 -26.16
C LEU A 243 10.23 -11.37 -27.15
N PRO A 244 11.43 -10.82 -27.40
CA PRO A 244 12.47 -11.46 -28.20
C PRO A 244 12.93 -12.79 -27.55
N SER A 245 12.57 -13.93 -28.17
CA SER A 245 12.72 -15.25 -27.56
C SER A 245 14.18 -15.58 -27.17
N SER A 246 15.15 -15.21 -28.01
CA SER A 246 16.58 -15.46 -27.72
C SER A 246 17.07 -14.68 -26.51
N ALA A 247 16.80 -13.38 -26.44
CA ALA A 247 17.20 -12.52 -25.31
C ALA A 247 16.50 -12.93 -24.03
N PHE A 248 15.21 -13.21 -24.10
CA PHE A 248 14.43 -13.63 -22.93
C PHE A 248 14.91 -14.99 -22.39
N SER A 249 15.16 -15.98 -23.27
CA SER A 249 15.71 -17.28 -22.85
C SER A 249 17.10 -17.15 -22.20
N ALA A 250 17.95 -16.29 -22.75
CA ALA A 250 19.26 -16.02 -22.16
C ALA A 250 19.13 -15.36 -20.76
N THR A 251 18.19 -14.43 -20.59
CA THR A 251 17.88 -13.79 -19.30
C THR A 251 17.43 -14.81 -18.26
N MET A 252 16.52 -15.72 -18.62
CA MET A 252 16.03 -16.77 -17.72
C MET A 252 17.15 -17.73 -17.31
N ALA A 253 17.97 -18.18 -18.25
CA ALA A 253 19.11 -19.04 -17.98
C ALA A 253 20.16 -18.37 -17.08
N ARG A 254 20.47 -17.09 -17.33
CA ARG A 254 21.41 -16.32 -16.53
C ARG A 254 20.90 -16.11 -15.09
N TYR A 255 19.63 -15.77 -14.92
CA TYR A 255 19.03 -15.64 -13.58
C TYR A 255 19.06 -16.95 -12.79
N ALA A 256 18.75 -18.08 -13.44
CA ALA A 256 18.84 -19.40 -12.81
C ALA A 256 20.27 -19.74 -12.35
N ALA A 257 21.30 -19.34 -13.14
CA ALA A 257 22.69 -19.51 -12.74
C ALA A 257 23.04 -18.65 -11.52
N PHE A 258 22.61 -17.41 -11.45
CA PHE A 258 22.79 -16.53 -10.28
C PHE A 258 22.08 -17.07 -9.04
N GLN A 259 20.86 -17.56 -9.19
CA GLN A 259 20.13 -18.17 -8.08
C GLN A 259 20.88 -19.37 -7.51
N LYS A 260 21.43 -20.24 -8.38
CA LYS A 260 22.25 -21.39 -7.97
C LYS A 260 23.57 -20.95 -7.30
N ALA A 261 24.19 -19.89 -7.78
CA ALA A 261 25.41 -19.33 -7.19
C ALA A 261 25.15 -18.55 -5.88
N GLY A 262 23.90 -18.16 -5.61
CA GLY A 262 23.53 -17.35 -4.47
C GLY A 262 23.90 -15.87 -4.58
N LEU A 263 24.32 -15.40 -5.77
CA LEU A 263 24.75 -14.04 -6.03
C LEU A 263 24.32 -13.61 -7.43
N ASP A 264 23.58 -12.53 -7.51
CA ASP A 264 23.22 -11.84 -8.76
C ASP A 264 24.31 -10.80 -9.11
N GLU A 265 25.17 -11.13 -10.04
CA GLU A 265 26.28 -10.26 -10.47
C GLU A 265 25.80 -9.04 -11.28
N ASP A 266 24.58 -9.09 -11.84
CA ASP A 266 24.05 -7.99 -12.67
C ASP A 266 23.47 -6.85 -11.82
N PHE A 267 22.70 -7.18 -10.78
CA PHE A 267 21.95 -6.18 -10.00
C PHE A 267 22.09 -6.34 -8.48
N GLY A 268 22.90 -7.28 -8.00
CA GLY A 268 23.21 -7.44 -6.59
C GLY A 268 22.08 -8.03 -5.74
N ARG A 269 21.10 -8.70 -6.35
CA ARG A 269 20.06 -9.43 -5.60
C ARG A 269 20.71 -10.59 -4.84
N THR A 270 20.48 -10.66 -3.53
CA THR A 270 21.13 -11.67 -2.68
C THR A 270 20.47 -13.03 -2.78
N GLY A 271 21.19 -14.09 -2.42
CA GLY A 271 20.67 -15.47 -2.46
C GLY A 271 19.38 -15.65 -1.63
N THR A 272 19.26 -14.96 -0.50
CA THR A 272 18.06 -14.98 0.34
C THR A 272 16.84 -14.32 -0.32
N GLN A 273 17.06 -13.47 -1.31
CA GLN A 273 16.03 -12.79 -2.10
C GLN A 273 15.71 -13.51 -3.40
N MET A 274 16.57 -14.43 -3.87
CA MET A 274 16.36 -15.26 -5.06
C MET A 274 15.78 -16.62 -4.65
N THR A 275 14.51 -16.64 -4.29
CA THR A 275 13.83 -17.82 -3.69
C THR A 275 13.39 -18.88 -4.68
N SER A 276 13.38 -18.59 -5.99
CA SER A 276 13.07 -19.54 -7.07
C SER A 276 14.07 -19.38 -8.22
N PRO A 277 14.54 -20.50 -8.84
CA PRO A 277 15.35 -20.46 -10.05
C PRO A 277 14.54 -20.15 -11.31
N LEU A 278 13.22 -20.07 -11.23
CA LEU A 278 12.29 -19.86 -12.35
C LEU A 278 12.46 -20.91 -13.45
N GLN A 279 12.47 -22.20 -13.07
CA GLN A 279 12.66 -23.34 -13.98
C GLN A 279 11.49 -24.32 -13.97
N THR A 280 10.43 -24.08 -13.20
CA THR A 280 9.28 -24.97 -13.05
C THR A 280 8.13 -24.54 -13.98
N PRO A 281 7.87 -25.21 -15.10
CA PRO A 281 6.76 -24.86 -15.99
C PRO A 281 5.39 -25.13 -15.33
N PRO A 282 4.32 -24.47 -15.82
CA PRO A 282 4.32 -23.41 -16.82
C PRO A 282 4.89 -22.09 -16.29
N PHE A 283 5.17 -21.17 -17.23
CA PHE A 283 5.71 -19.84 -16.95
C PHE A 283 4.66 -18.78 -17.19
N TYR A 284 4.78 -17.67 -16.46
CA TYR A 284 3.78 -16.60 -16.44
C TYR A 284 4.43 -15.23 -16.60
N ALA A 285 3.72 -14.33 -17.24
CA ALA A 285 4.05 -12.91 -17.30
C ALA A 285 2.83 -12.05 -17.03
N ILE A 286 3.02 -10.92 -16.34
CA ILE A 286 2.03 -9.84 -16.21
C ILE A 286 2.70 -8.57 -16.71
N ARG A 287 2.08 -7.85 -17.65
CA ARG A 287 2.55 -6.52 -18.03
C ARG A 287 2.21 -5.53 -16.94
N ILE A 288 3.21 -4.80 -16.47
CA ILE A 288 3.10 -3.89 -15.32
C ILE A 288 3.61 -2.50 -15.64
N LYS A 289 3.02 -1.51 -14.97
CA LYS A 289 3.41 -0.11 -15.04
C LYS A 289 3.30 0.55 -13.65
N PRO A 290 4.19 1.48 -13.29
CA PRO A 290 4.06 2.20 -12.02
C PRO A 290 2.77 3.02 -11.94
N ALA A 291 2.14 3.02 -10.76
CA ALA A 291 0.91 3.78 -10.49
C ALA A 291 0.91 4.37 -9.08
N ILE A 292 0.13 5.44 -8.86
CA ILE A 292 -0.02 6.12 -7.57
C ILE A 292 -0.58 5.13 -6.55
N HIS A 293 0.05 5.04 -5.36
CA HIS A 293 -0.28 4.01 -4.40
C HIS A 293 -0.52 4.50 -2.97
N HIS A 294 0.27 5.46 -2.48
CA HIS A 294 0.20 5.90 -1.08
C HIS A 294 0.64 7.34 -0.96
N THR A 295 -0.06 8.11 -0.13
CA THR A 295 0.35 9.45 0.23
C THR A 295 1.02 9.42 1.61
N MET A 296 2.32 9.79 1.71
CA MET A 296 3.05 9.83 2.97
C MET A 296 2.95 11.20 3.65
N GLY A 297 2.54 12.21 2.91
CA GLY A 297 2.17 13.52 3.42
C GLY A 297 0.74 13.53 3.95
N GLY A 298 0.47 14.41 4.91
CA GLY A 298 -0.87 14.48 5.51
C GLY A 298 -0.93 15.42 6.70
N ILE A 299 -1.95 15.24 7.53
CA ILE A 299 -2.19 15.99 8.77
C ILE A 299 -1.00 15.80 9.71
N ARG A 300 -0.50 16.90 10.25
CA ARG A 300 0.55 16.88 11.25
C ARG A 300 0.00 16.49 12.60
N VAL A 301 0.61 15.48 13.22
CA VAL A 301 0.21 14.95 14.53
C VAL A 301 1.41 14.80 15.45
N ASP A 302 1.16 14.76 16.77
CA ASP A 302 2.14 14.38 17.77
C ASP A 302 2.15 12.86 18.04
N ALA A 303 2.94 12.42 19.02
CA ALA A 303 3.04 11.01 19.39
C ALA A 303 1.74 10.42 20.00
N ASP A 304 0.85 11.26 20.49
CA ASP A 304 -0.47 10.91 21.03
C ASP A 304 -1.59 11.08 20.00
N MET A 305 -1.22 11.34 18.74
CA MET A 305 -2.12 11.53 17.59
C MET A 305 -3.02 12.76 17.66
N HIS A 306 -2.70 13.77 18.48
CA HIS A 306 -3.36 15.06 18.43
C HIS A 306 -3.04 15.77 17.11
N VAL A 307 -4.04 16.36 16.45
CA VAL A 307 -3.82 17.24 15.31
C VAL A 307 -3.12 18.52 15.78
N LEU A 308 -2.02 18.89 15.11
CA LEU A 308 -1.21 20.04 15.48
C LEU A 308 -1.49 21.24 14.58
N ARG A 309 -1.46 22.43 15.18
CA ARG A 309 -1.37 23.70 14.47
C ARG A 309 0.06 23.97 13.98
N ALA A 310 0.23 25.02 13.21
CA ALA A 310 1.54 25.40 12.69
C ALA A 310 2.57 25.77 13.78
N ASP A 311 2.10 26.20 14.94
CA ASP A 311 2.89 26.55 16.13
C ASP A 311 3.15 25.38 17.11
N ASP A 312 2.90 24.14 16.66
CA ASP A 312 3.01 22.90 17.44
C ASP A 312 1.98 22.74 18.56
N THR A 313 1.01 23.64 18.71
CA THR A 313 -0.05 23.48 19.70
C THR A 313 -1.10 22.47 19.22
N PRO A 314 -1.59 21.56 20.08
CA PRO A 314 -2.65 20.65 19.70
C PRO A 314 -4.01 21.36 19.53
N VAL A 315 -4.81 20.86 18.59
CA VAL A 315 -6.23 21.24 18.45
C VAL A 315 -7.04 20.44 19.46
N PRO A 316 -7.65 21.06 20.49
CA PRO A 316 -8.38 20.33 21.51
C PRO A 316 -9.54 19.51 20.93
N GLY A 317 -9.68 18.26 21.36
CA GLY A 317 -10.73 17.35 20.92
C GLY A 317 -10.55 16.77 19.49
N LEU A 318 -9.42 17.06 18.81
CA LEU A 318 -9.17 16.56 17.45
C LEU A 318 -7.93 15.68 17.37
N TYR A 319 -8.11 14.50 16.82
CA TYR A 319 -7.08 13.48 16.59
C TYR A 319 -7.09 13.05 15.12
N ALA A 320 -5.97 12.50 14.64
CA ALA A 320 -5.93 11.88 13.32
C ALA A 320 -5.00 10.66 13.32
N ALA A 321 -5.31 9.64 12.50
CA ALA A 321 -4.50 8.44 12.40
C ALA A 321 -4.59 7.78 11.01
N GLY A 322 -3.54 7.05 10.64
CA GLY A 322 -3.44 6.34 9.37
C GLY A 322 -2.97 7.23 8.22
N GLU A 323 -3.25 6.83 6.98
CA GLU A 323 -2.73 7.48 5.77
C GLU A 323 -3.12 8.96 5.61
N VAL A 324 -4.11 9.43 6.35
CA VAL A 324 -4.46 10.87 6.41
C VAL A 324 -3.39 11.70 7.13
N THR A 325 -2.52 11.05 7.94
CA THR A 325 -1.45 11.73 8.69
C THR A 325 -0.13 11.70 7.93
N GLY A 326 0.68 12.75 8.10
CA GLY A 326 2.00 12.87 7.49
C GLY A 326 3.15 12.74 8.50
N GLY A 327 4.38 12.59 7.96
CA GLY A 327 5.62 12.64 8.74
C GLY A 327 6.15 11.29 9.23
N LEU A 328 5.37 10.21 9.24
CA LEU A 328 5.78 8.91 9.76
C LEU A 328 6.72 8.16 8.81
N HIS A 329 6.43 8.17 7.53
CA HIS A 329 7.06 7.28 6.54
C HIS A 329 8.23 7.92 5.78
N GLY A 330 8.51 9.21 5.98
CA GLY A 330 9.46 9.95 5.15
C GLY A 330 9.03 9.99 3.69
N ALA A 331 10.00 10.10 2.78
CA ALA A 331 9.74 10.22 1.35
C ALA A 331 9.43 8.89 0.64
N ASN A 332 9.63 7.73 1.31
CA ASN A 332 9.42 6.41 0.69
C ASN A 332 9.09 5.35 1.74
N ARG A 333 7.90 4.76 1.64
CA ARG A 333 7.38 3.77 2.60
C ARG A 333 7.71 2.34 2.16
N LEU A 334 8.29 1.54 3.05
CA LEU A 334 8.48 0.10 2.81
C LEU A 334 7.16 -0.67 2.87
N GLY A 335 7.08 -1.76 2.09
CA GLY A 335 5.92 -2.64 2.04
C GLY A 335 5.52 -3.17 3.42
N GLY A 336 4.20 -3.24 3.69
CA GLY A 336 3.64 -3.64 4.98
C GLY A 336 3.50 -2.52 6.02
N ASN A 337 4.37 -1.50 6.01
CA ASN A 337 4.38 -0.46 7.04
C ASN A 337 3.09 0.39 7.07
N GLY A 338 2.40 0.58 5.94
CA GLY A 338 1.12 1.29 5.93
C GLY A 338 0.05 0.59 6.79
N VAL A 339 0.00 -0.75 6.75
CA VAL A 339 -0.94 -1.50 7.61
C VAL A 339 -0.51 -1.44 9.08
N ALA A 340 0.79 -1.50 9.37
CA ALA A 340 1.29 -1.35 10.74
C ALA A 340 0.92 0.03 11.30
N ASP A 341 1.10 1.09 10.51
CA ASP A 341 0.73 2.46 10.85
C ASP A 341 -0.74 2.59 11.23
N ILE A 342 -1.66 2.23 10.31
CA ILE A 342 -3.09 2.42 10.55
C ILE A 342 -3.60 1.70 11.80
N VAL A 343 -3.01 0.54 12.14
CA VAL A 343 -3.44 -0.22 13.32
C VAL A 343 -2.81 0.33 14.60
N VAL A 344 -1.50 0.63 14.59
CA VAL A 344 -0.81 1.18 15.76
C VAL A 344 -1.38 2.55 16.11
N ASN A 345 -1.35 3.47 15.16
CA ASN A 345 -1.74 4.85 15.39
C ASN A 345 -3.26 5.02 15.54
N GLY A 346 -4.05 4.20 14.85
CA GLY A 346 -5.49 4.15 15.08
C GLY A 346 -5.86 3.73 16.51
N LYS A 347 -5.12 2.76 17.06
CA LYS A 347 -5.30 2.34 18.47
C LYS A 347 -4.90 3.45 19.45
N ILE A 348 -3.76 4.13 19.21
CA ILE A 348 -3.31 5.25 20.04
C ILE A 348 -4.35 6.38 19.99
N ALA A 349 -4.75 6.82 18.79
CA ALA A 349 -5.74 7.88 18.62
C ALA A 349 -7.07 7.56 19.33
N GLY A 350 -7.56 6.33 19.19
CA GLY A 350 -8.79 5.89 19.86
C GLY A 350 -8.67 5.92 21.39
N GLN A 351 -7.53 5.48 21.94
CA GLN A 351 -7.28 5.51 23.39
C GLN A 351 -7.22 6.96 23.91
N LYS A 352 -6.47 7.84 23.22
CA LYS A 352 -6.30 9.24 23.62
C LYS A 352 -7.60 10.04 23.48
N ALA A 353 -8.35 9.83 22.42
CA ALA A 353 -9.68 10.42 22.27
C ALA A 353 -10.64 9.96 23.37
N ALA A 354 -10.61 8.71 23.77
CA ALA A 354 -11.42 8.19 24.86
C ALA A 354 -11.00 8.73 26.23
N GLU A 355 -9.69 8.93 26.47
CA GLU A 355 -9.17 9.59 27.67
C GLU A 355 -9.64 11.05 27.78
N TYR A 356 -9.57 11.79 26.68
CA TYR A 356 -10.05 13.18 26.61
C TYR A 356 -11.57 13.30 26.81
N ALA A 357 -12.33 12.31 26.36
CA ALA A 357 -13.80 12.33 26.41
C ALA A 357 -14.38 11.99 27.80
N LYS A 358 -13.57 11.58 28.78
CA LYS A 358 -14.03 11.34 30.18
C LYS A 358 -14.34 12.65 30.88
#